data_0a48418d50eb62aa90ddd84d626acc50
#
_entry.id   0a48418d50eb62aa90ddd84d626acc50
#
_cell.length_a   1.000
_cell.length_b   1.000
_cell.length_c   1.000
_cell.angle_alpha   90.00
_cell.angle_beta   90.00
_cell.angle_gamma   90.00
#
_symmetry.space_group_name_H-M   'P 1'
#
loop_
_entity.id
_entity.type
_entity.pdbx_description
1 polymer ?
#
loop_
_entity_poly.entity_id
_entity_poly.type
_entity_poly.pdbx_seq_one_letter_code
_entity_poly.pdbx_strand_id
1 'polypeptide(L)'
;MWKITTKAIQKQPITGTSLGGFPAAYAETQAEYMASGKATEQEKLVAGCPEYAFNEYLQIGLEQGLVGLALFIGWLGLLFYKGIKNKRYACCGGLMSLAIFAFSSYPLQLPEFWVVLIFLGVMSVTPDKDEIRENQAESNGHRWGKQIFFMGIAILGIGLFWMQKDHYKAYQQWNKAQMFYNNKAYEAALEVYEPLYPLL
;
A
#
# COMPACT_ATOMS: atom_id res chain seq x y z
N MET A 1 -4.39 -11.11 16.44
CA MET A 1 -4.04 -9.97 15.55
C MET A 1 -5.29 -9.28 15.01
N TRP A 2 -6.09 -9.83 14.13
CA TRP A 2 -7.25 -9.19 13.49
C TRP A 2 -8.25 -8.55 14.47
N LYS A 3 -8.51 -9.21 15.64
CA LYS A 3 -9.36 -8.66 16.72
C LYS A 3 -8.87 -7.32 17.23
N ILE A 4 -7.56 -7.14 17.40
CA ILE A 4 -6.97 -5.87 17.86
C ILE A 4 -7.02 -4.85 16.73
N THR A 5 -6.66 -5.24 15.50
CA THR A 5 -6.74 -4.37 14.32
C THR A 5 -8.16 -3.81 14.12
N THR A 6 -9.19 -4.65 14.22
CA THR A 6 -10.60 -4.20 14.11
C THR A 6 -10.96 -3.20 15.22
N LYS A 7 -10.47 -3.39 16.43
CA LYS A 7 -10.67 -2.41 17.52
C LYS A 7 -9.94 -1.09 17.25
N ALA A 8 -8.74 -1.17 16.68
CA ALA A 8 -7.99 0.03 16.30
C ALA A 8 -8.72 0.82 15.20
N ILE A 9 -9.31 0.15 14.20
CA ILE A 9 -10.15 0.79 13.16
C ILE A 9 -11.34 1.53 13.79
N GLN A 10 -11.95 0.96 14.84
CA GLN A 10 -13.10 1.58 15.52
C GLN A 10 -12.77 2.91 16.21
N LYS A 11 -11.49 3.17 16.56
CA LYS A 11 -11.06 4.45 17.15
C LYS A 11 -11.08 5.59 16.13
N GLN A 12 -10.68 5.32 14.88
CA GLN A 12 -10.63 6.30 13.79
C GLN A 12 -11.18 5.70 12.48
N PRO A 13 -12.50 5.43 12.40
CA PRO A 13 -13.05 4.62 11.32
C PRO A 13 -13.07 5.31 9.95
N ILE A 14 -13.17 6.63 9.89
CA ILE A 14 -13.38 7.35 8.63
C ILE A 14 -12.06 7.61 7.91
N THR A 15 -11.11 8.24 8.60
CA THR A 15 -9.85 8.72 8.03
C THR A 15 -8.66 7.80 8.27
N GLY A 16 -8.79 6.85 9.22
CA GLY A 16 -7.68 6.01 9.65
C GLY A 16 -6.59 6.77 10.41
N THR A 17 -5.46 6.11 10.63
CA THR A 17 -4.34 6.60 11.46
C THR A 17 -3.19 7.21 10.66
N SER A 18 -3.23 7.21 9.35
CA SER A 18 -2.23 7.55 8.34
C SER A 18 -1.46 6.35 7.79
N LEU A 19 -0.84 6.54 6.62
CA LEU A 19 0.01 5.54 5.98
C LEU A 19 1.21 5.20 6.87
N GLY A 20 1.46 3.90 7.06
CA GLY A 20 2.51 3.40 7.96
C GLY A 20 2.16 3.49 9.45
N GLY A 21 0.96 3.95 9.80
CA GLY A 21 0.50 4.06 11.18
C GLY A 21 0.09 2.75 11.86
N PHE A 22 0.07 1.64 11.13
CA PHE A 22 -0.37 0.35 11.64
C PHE A 22 0.37 -0.09 12.91
N PRO A 23 1.73 -0.11 12.97
CA PRO A 23 2.44 -0.62 14.15
C PRO A 23 2.11 0.16 15.42
N ALA A 24 2.07 1.48 15.33
CA ALA A 24 1.78 2.35 16.47
C ALA A 24 0.34 2.17 16.98
N ALA A 25 -0.64 2.26 16.07
CA ALA A 25 -2.06 2.13 16.41
C ALA A 25 -2.40 0.72 16.93
N TYR A 26 -1.77 -0.30 16.37
CA TYR A 26 -1.91 -1.68 16.84
C TYR A 26 -1.34 -1.83 18.25
N ALA A 27 -0.10 -1.39 18.50
CA ALA A 27 0.57 -1.51 19.79
C ALA A 27 -0.20 -0.79 20.89
N GLU A 28 -0.66 0.44 20.65
CA GLU A 28 -1.48 1.21 21.59
C GLU A 28 -2.79 0.48 21.92
N THR A 29 -3.52 0.03 20.91
CA THR A 29 -4.79 -0.69 21.09
C THR A 29 -4.60 -2.04 21.79
N GLN A 30 -3.48 -2.74 21.51
CA GLN A 30 -3.11 -3.97 22.18
C GLN A 30 -2.81 -3.72 23.66
N ALA A 31 -2.05 -2.68 24.00
CA ALA A 31 -1.74 -2.30 25.37
C ALA A 31 -3.02 -2.00 26.18
N GLU A 32 -3.93 -1.21 25.63
CA GLU A 32 -5.23 -0.93 26.25
C GLU A 32 -6.06 -2.19 26.45
N TYR A 33 -6.09 -3.08 25.44
CA TYR A 33 -6.80 -4.35 25.54
C TYR A 33 -6.23 -5.24 26.65
N MET A 34 -4.90 -5.31 26.76
CA MET A 34 -4.22 -6.06 27.83
C MET A 34 -4.50 -5.45 29.21
N ALA A 35 -4.40 -4.12 29.33
CA ALA A 35 -4.69 -3.40 30.58
C ALA A 35 -6.14 -3.53 31.04
N SER A 36 -7.09 -3.74 30.12
CA SER A 36 -8.51 -3.93 30.45
C SER A 36 -8.83 -5.23 31.18
N GLY A 37 -7.86 -6.14 31.34
CA GLY A 37 -8.04 -7.45 31.99
C GLY A 37 -8.88 -8.46 31.18
N LYS A 38 -9.30 -8.10 29.95
CA LYS A 38 -10.11 -8.97 29.06
C LYS A 38 -9.27 -9.92 28.22
N ALA A 39 -7.95 -9.78 28.25
CA ALA A 39 -7.02 -10.62 27.53
C ALA A 39 -6.85 -11.97 28.25
N THR A 40 -6.89 -13.05 27.49
CA THR A 40 -6.60 -14.39 28.02
C THR A 40 -5.10 -14.56 28.20
N GLU A 41 -4.68 -15.51 29.06
CA GLU A 41 -3.25 -15.80 29.26
C GLU A 41 -2.57 -16.23 27.95
N GLN A 42 -3.28 -16.94 27.08
CA GLN A 42 -2.76 -17.30 25.75
C GLN A 42 -2.55 -16.07 24.86
N GLU A 43 -3.47 -15.11 24.87
CA GLU A 43 -3.32 -13.85 24.11
C GLU A 43 -2.14 -13.03 24.62
N LYS A 44 -1.88 -13.03 25.94
CA LYS A 44 -0.71 -12.35 26.54
C LYS A 44 0.61 -13.00 26.12
N LEU A 45 0.67 -14.34 26.08
CA LEU A 45 1.88 -15.08 25.69
C LEU A 45 2.27 -14.86 24.22
N VAL A 46 1.29 -14.69 23.32
CA VAL A 46 1.52 -14.49 21.89
C VAL A 46 1.47 -13.02 21.50
N ALA A 47 1.40 -12.11 22.47
CA ALA A 47 1.40 -10.69 22.22
C ALA A 47 2.74 -10.26 21.62
N GLY A 48 2.70 -9.62 20.45
CA GLY A 48 3.87 -9.12 19.75
C GLY A 48 3.53 -7.81 19.06
N CYS A 49 4.53 -7.15 18.48
CA CYS A 49 4.38 -5.94 17.70
C CYS A 49 4.54 -6.25 16.21
N PRO A 50 3.48 -6.70 15.51
CA PRO A 50 3.54 -6.97 14.09
C PRO A 50 3.67 -5.67 13.30
N GLU A 51 4.46 -5.71 12.22
CA GLU A 51 4.61 -4.57 11.31
C GLU A 51 3.41 -4.43 10.37
N TYR A 52 2.71 -5.55 10.08
CA TYR A 52 1.58 -5.61 9.14
C TYR A 52 0.42 -6.42 9.71
N ALA A 53 -0.80 -6.13 9.23
CA ALA A 53 -2.01 -6.80 9.65
C ALA A 53 -2.15 -8.25 9.17
N PHE A 54 -1.32 -8.70 8.20
CA PHE A 54 -1.50 -9.96 7.45
C PHE A 54 -2.90 -10.08 6.83
N ASN A 55 -3.45 -8.94 6.47
CA ASN A 55 -4.70 -8.76 5.74
C ASN A 55 -4.72 -7.32 5.24
N GLU A 56 -4.58 -7.13 3.93
CA GLU A 56 -4.50 -5.78 3.33
C GLU A 56 -5.77 -4.96 3.54
N TYR A 57 -6.94 -5.60 3.56
CA TYR A 57 -8.19 -4.87 3.77
C TYR A 57 -8.27 -4.29 5.18
N LEU A 58 -7.80 -5.03 6.18
CA LEU A 58 -7.71 -4.54 7.55
C LEU A 58 -6.63 -3.48 7.70
N GLN A 59 -5.49 -3.63 7.01
CA GLN A 59 -4.42 -2.65 7.02
C GLN A 59 -4.87 -1.33 6.40
N ILE A 60 -5.43 -1.37 5.19
CA ILE A 60 -6.00 -0.19 4.53
C ILE A 60 -7.09 0.45 5.39
N GLY A 61 -7.98 -0.37 5.96
CA GLY A 61 -9.05 0.11 6.84
C GLY A 61 -8.53 0.79 8.11
N LEU A 62 -7.39 0.37 8.65
CA LEU A 62 -6.77 1.00 9.81
C LEU A 62 -6.01 2.27 9.41
N GLU A 63 -5.22 2.23 8.34
CA GLU A 63 -4.34 3.33 7.94
C GLU A 63 -5.09 4.45 7.20
N GLN A 64 -6.01 4.10 6.31
CA GLN A 64 -6.72 5.03 5.43
C GLN A 64 -8.22 5.14 5.75
N GLY A 65 -8.67 4.40 6.75
CA GLY A 65 -10.06 4.37 7.17
C GLY A 65 -10.98 3.65 6.18
N LEU A 66 -12.27 3.65 6.49
CA LEU A 66 -13.30 3.04 5.63
C LEU A 66 -13.44 3.74 4.28
N VAL A 67 -13.10 5.02 4.20
CA VAL A 67 -13.10 5.77 2.93
C VAL A 67 -12.03 5.22 1.99
N GLY A 68 -10.78 5.07 2.46
CA GLY A 68 -9.70 4.48 1.67
C GLY A 68 -10.00 3.04 1.26
N LEU A 69 -10.53 2.24 2.19
CA LEU A 69 -10.94 0.87 1.92
C LEU A 69 -12.04 0.80 0.85
N ALA A 70 -13.07 1.66 0.93
CA ALA A 70 -14.13 1.71 -0.06
C ALA A 70 -13.62 2.10 -1.45
N LEU A 71 -12.72 3.08 -1.53
CA LEU A 71 -12.06 3.48 -2.77
C LEU A 71 -11.22 2.35 -3.35
N PHE A 72 -10.46 1.65 -2.53
CA PHE A 72 -9.64 0.50 -2.97
C PHE A 72 -10.50 -0.64 -3.52
N ILE A 73 -11.57 -1.03 -2.79
CA ILE A 73 -12.50 -2.08 -3.23
C ILE A 73 -13.24 -1.63 -4.51
N GLY A 74 -13.67 -0.37 -4.57
CA GLY A 74 -14.32 0.20 -5.75
C GLY A 74 -13.40 0.18 -6.96
N TRP A 75 -12.14 0.54 -6.79
CA TRP A 75 -11.13 0.48 -7.85
C TRP A 75 -10.88 -0.95 -8.35
N LEU A 76 -10.70 -1.92 -7.45
CA LEU A 76 -10.61 -3.32 -7.83
C LEU A 76 -11.86 -3.79 -8.57
N GLY A 77 -13.05 -3.43 -8.09
CA GLY A 77 -14.32 -3.74 -8.74
C GLY A 77 -14.42 -3.18 -10.16
N LEU A 78 -13.92 -1.95 -10.39
CA LEU A 78 -13.85 -1.35 -11.73
C LEU A 78 -12.90 -2.11 -12.64
N LEU A 79 -11.74 -2.57 -12.15
CA LEU A 79 -10.81 -3.40 -12.92
C LEU A 79 -11.47 -4.73 -13.33
N PHE A 80 -12.17 -5.39 -12.40
CA PHE A 80 -12.93 -6.61 -12.70
C PHE A 80 -14.02 -6.37 -13.73
N TYR A 81 -14.83 -5.33 -13.53
CA TYR A 81 -15.91 -4.98 -14.45
C TYR A 81 -15.36 -4.76 -15.88
N LYS A 82 -14.31 -3.96 -15.99
CA LYS A 82 -13.64 -3.70 -17.29
C LYS A 82 -13.05 -4.97 -17.88
N GLY A 83 -12.38 -5.79 -17.06
CA GLY A 83 -11.78 -7.05 -17.52
C GLY A 83 -12.82 -8.04 -18.07
N ILE A 84 -13.98 -8.17 -17.42
CA ILE A 84 -15.09 -8.99 -17.90
C ILE A 84 -15.67 -8.42 -19.19
N LYS A 85 -15.92 -7.10 -19.23
CA LYS A 85 -16.44 -6.41 -20.41
C LYS A 85 -15.53 -6.59 -21.62
N ASN A 86 -14.22 -6.48 -21.41
CA ASN A 86 -13.20 -6.62 -22.45
C ASN A 86 -12.78 -8.09 -22.70
N LYS A 87 -13.52 -9.07 -22.15
CA LYS A 87 -13.26 -10.52 -22.30
C LYS A 87 -11.84 -10.95 -21.85
N ARG A 88 -11.22 -10.19 -20.93
CA ARG A 88 -9.87 -10.45 -20.37
C ARG A 88 -9.94 -11.38 -19.16
N TYR A 89 -10.58 -12.54 -19.30
CA TYR A 89 -10.86 -13.46 -18.19
C TYR A 89 -9.60 -13.94 -17.44
N ALA A 90 -8.48 -14.16 -18.18
CA ALA A 90 -7.21 -14.53 -17.54
C ALA A 90 -6.70 -13.44 -16.58
N CYS A 91 -6.82 -12.16 -16.97
CA CYS A 91 -6.45 -11.05 -16.11
C CYS A 91 -7.38 -10.96 -14.89
N CYS A 92 -8.69 -11.18 -15.08
CA CYS A 92 -9.64 -11.25 -13.97
C CYS A 92 -9.27 -12.38 -12.99
N GLY A 93 -8.89 -13.55 -13.48
CA GLY A 93 -8.41 -14.66 -12.64
C GLY A 93 -7.17 -14.27 -11.83
N GLY A 94 -6.20 -13.61 -12.45
CA GLY A 94 -5.00 -13.11 -11.77
C GLY A 94 -5.33 -12.05 -10.70
N LEU A 95 -6.20 -11.09 -11.01
CA LEU A 95 -6.68 -10.09 -10.04
C LEU A 95 -7.42 -10.75 -8.87
N MET A 96 -8.26 -11.76 -9.14
CA MET A 96 -8.97 -12.51 -8.09
C MET A 96 -7.98 -13.24 -7.19
N SER A 97 -6.98 -13.92 -7.77
CA SER A 97 -5.95 -14.61 -6.99
C SER A 97 -5.19 -13.64 -6.08
N LEU A 98 -4.85 -12.46 -6.59
CA LEU A 98 -4.19 -11.42 -5.82
C LEU A 98 -5.10 -10.87 -4.70
N ALA A 99 -6.39 -10.66 -4.97
CA ALA A 99 -7.37 -10.22 -3.98
C ALA A 99 -7.57 -11.26 -2.86
N ILE A 100 -7.61 -12.56 -3.20
CA ILE A 100 -7.67 -13.63 -2.20
C ILE A 100 -6.39 -13.68 -1.38
N PHE A 101 -5.22 -13.55 -2.03
CA PHE A 101 -3.94 -13.53 -1.32
C PHE A 101 -3.83 -12.34 -0.37
N ALA A 102 -4.31 -11.16 -0.78
CA ALA A 102 -4.39 -9.96 0.05
C ALA A 102 -5.27 -10.12 1.30
N PHE A 103 -6.20 -11.07 1.30
CA PHE A 103 -7.03 -11.36 2.47
C PHE A 103 -6.25 -12.10 3.59
N SER A 104 -5.24 -12.88 3.25
CA SER A 104 -4.49 -13.71 4.21
C SER A 104 -3.01 -13.34 4.34
N SER A 105 -2.57 -12.29 3.65
CA SER A 105 -1.18 -11.85 3.62
C SER A 105 -1.08 -10.35 3.39
N TYR A 106 0.13 -9.86 3.07
CA TYR A 106 0.45 -8.45 2.85
C TYR A 106 1.15 -8.21 1.49
N PRO A 107 0.58 -8.67 0.35
CA PRO A 107 1.24 -8.54 -0.95
C PRO A 107 1.48 -7.09 -1.37
N LEU A 108 0.61 -6.16 -0.98
CA LEU A 108 0.74 -4.75 -1.36
C LEU A 108 1.84 -4.01 -0.58
N GLN A 109 2.45 -4.64 0.42
CA GLN A 109 3.65 -4.13 1.09
C GLN A 109 4.93 -4.49 0.31
N LEU A 110 4.83 -5.36 -0.70
CA LEU A 110 5.94 -5.84 -1.51
C LEU A 110 5.87 -5.21 -2.92
N PRO A 111 6.92 -4.50 -3.37
CA PRO A 111 6.93 -3.80 -4.67
C PRO A 111 6.63 -4.71 -5.87
N GLU A 112 7.02 -5.98 -5.80
CA GLU A 112 6.82 -6.97 -6.86
C GLU A 112 5.33 -7.18 -7.17
N PHE A 113 4.49 -7.22 -6.14
CA PHE A 113 3.05 -7.40 -6.31
C PHE A 113 2.36 -6.17 -6.88
N TRP A 114 2.90 -4.97 -6.63
CA TRP A 114 2.43 -3.76 -7.30
C TRP A 114 2.64 -3.82 -8.81
N VAL A 115 3.80 -4.31 -9.26
CA VAL A 115 4.08 -4.49 -10.70
C VAL A 115 3.06 -5.46 -11.31
N VAL A 116 2.79 -6.58 -10.64
CA VAL A 116 1.79 -7.57 -11.09
C VAL A 116 0.38 -6.95 -11.12
N LEU A 117 -0.02 -6.23 -10.06
CA LEU A 117 -1.33 -5.59 -9.96
C LEU A 117 -1.54 -4.55 -11.06
N ILE A 118 -0.54 -3.70 -11.29
CA ILE A 118 -0.57 -2.67 -12.35
C ILE A 118 -0.65 -3.33 -13.72
N PHE A 119 0.17 -4.35 -13.99
CA PHE A 119 0.15 -5.08 -15.25
C PHE A 119 -1.21 -5.71 -15.52
N LEU A 120 -1.77 -6.47 -14.57
CA LEU A 120 -3.08 -7.08 -14.69
C LEU A 120 -4.19 -6.03 -14.84
N GLY A 121 -4.09 -4.93 -14.10
CA GLY A 121 -5.03 -3.81 -14.18
C GLY A 121 -5.03 -3.16 -15.57
N VAL A 122 -3.86 -2.83 -16.11
CA VAL A 122 -3.72 -2.26 -17.46
C VAL A 122 -4.28 -3.21 -18.51
N MET A 123 -3.92 -4.49 -18.43
CA MET A 123 -4.41 -5.51 -19.38
C MET A 123 -5.92 -5.71 -19.29
N SER A 124 -6.51 -5.58 -18.10
CA SER A 124 -7.97 -5.67 -17.92
C SER A 124 -8.72 -4.51 -18.56
N VAL A 125 -8.14 -3.30 -18.50
CA VAL A 125 -8.79 -2.09 -19.03
C VAL A 125 -8.56 -1.93 -20.54
N THR A 126 -7.52 -2.56 -21.10
CA THR A 126 -7.19 -2.45 -22.53
C THR A 126 -8.28 -3.11 -23.38
N PRO A 127 -8.98 -2.37 -24.26
CA PRO A 127 -10.01 -2.90 -25.11
C PRO A 127 -9.45 -3.88 -26.16
N ASP A 128 -10.31 -4.67 -26.78
CA ASP A 128 -9.89 -5.61 -27.83
C ASP A 128 -9.49 -4.88 -29.12
N LYS A 129 -8.69 -5.53 -29.97
CA LYS A 129 -8.14 -4.92 -31.19
C LYS A 129 -9.24 -4.42 -32.14
N ASP A 130 -10.37 -5.08 -32.15
CA ASP A 130 -11.50 -4.71 -33.01
C ASP A 130 -12.20 -3.45 -32.53
N GLU A 131 -12.40 -3.29 -31.22
CA GLU A 131 -12.90 -2.06 -30.58
C GLU A 131 -11.95 -0.86 -30.76
N ILE A 132 -10.64 -1.12 -30.78
CA ILE A 132 -9.63 -0.07 -31.03
C ILE A 132 -9.73 0.46 -32.45
N ARG A 133 -9.98 -0.41 -33.45
CA ARG A 133 -10.13 -0.03 -34.86
C ARG A 133 -11.37 0.82 -35.10
N GLU A 134 -12.48 0.45 -34.48
CA GLU A 134 -13.77 1.18 -34.62
C GLU A 134 -13.67 2.58 -33.98
N ASN A 135 -13.07 2.67 -32.78
CA ASN A 135 -12.86 3.94 -32.08
C ASN A 135 -11.75 4.83 -32.71
N GLN A 136 -10.83 4.27 -33.50
CA GLN A 136 -9.82 5.05 -34.21
C GLN A 136 -10.37 5.80 -35.43
N ALA A 137 -11.47 5.31 -36.02
CA ALA A 137 -12.12 6.00 -37.13
C ALA A 137 -12.84 7.30 -36.71
N GLU A 138 -13.31 7.38 -35.46
CA GLU A 138 -14.04 8.53 -34.93
C GLU A 138 -13.20 9.60 -34.21
N SER A 139 -11.95 9.33 -33.85
CA SER A 139 -11.21 10.14 -32.85
C SER A 139 -9.90 10.75 -33.32
N ASN A 140 -9.89 11.46 -34.45
CA ASN A 140 -8.69 12.25 -34.82
C ASN A 140 -8.48 13.54 -34.00
N GLY A 141 -9.50 14.05 -33.31
CA GLY A 141 -9.41 15.28 -32.52
C GLY A 141 -8.90 15.11 -31.06
N HIS A 142 -9.02 13.91 -30.50
CA HIS A 142 -8.78 13.67 -29.05
C HIS A 142 -7.38 13.10 -28.70
N ARG A 143 -6.57 12.79 -29.70
CA ARG A 143 -5.22 12.16 -29.49
C ARG A 143 -4.25 13.10 -28.77
N TRP A 144 -4.24 14.38 -29.13
CA TRP A 144 -3.34 15.38 -28.54
C TRP A 144 -3.61 15.61 -27.05
N GLY A 145 -4.88 15.69 -26.66
CA GLY A 145 -5.25 15.83 -25.25
C GLY A 145 -4.81 14.66 -24.37
N LYS A 146 -4.92 13.43 -24.88
CA LYS A 146 -4.44 12.24 -24.16
C LYS A 146 -2.91 12.22 -24.03
N GLN A 147 -2.18 12.59 -25.07
CA GLN A 147 -0.71 12.64 -25.04
C GLN A 147 -0.21 13.70 -24.06
N ILE A 148 -0.82 14.89 -24.05
CA ILE A 148 -0.49 15.96 -23.10
C ILE A 148 -0.78 15.52 -21.66
N PHE A 149 -1.90 14.83 -21.42
CA PHE A 149 -2.26 14.28 -20.11
C PHE A 149 -1.23 13.25 -19.61
N PHE A 150 -0.84 12.27 -20.44
CA PHE A 150 0.17 11.29 -20.07
C PHE A 150 1.56 11.91 -19.88
N MET A 151 1.93 12.91 -20.71
CA MET A 151 3.18 13.67 -20.51
C MET A 151 3.14 14.45 -19.18
N GLY A 152 2.01 15.04 -18.83
CA GLY A 152 1.82 15.71 -17.53
C GLY A 152 2.02 14.76 -16.35
N ILE A 153 1.43 13.56 -16.40
CA ILE A 153 1.61 12.52 -15.36
C ILE A 153 3.07 12.06 -15.29
N ALA A 154 3.74 11.88 -16.45
CA ALA A 154 5.14 11.46 -16.47
C ALA A 154 6.05 12.54 -15.85
N ILE A 155 5.84 13.82 -16.18
CA ILE A 155 6.59 14.94 -15.60
C ILE A 155 6.34 15.02 -14.09
N LEU A 156 5.09 14.88 -13.66
CA LEU A 156 4.73 14.89 -12.25
C LEU A 156 5.38 13.71 -11.50
N GLY A 157 5.39 12.51 -12.09
CA GLY A 157 6.09 11.34 -11.54
C GLY A 157 7.58 11.54 -11.39
N ILE A 158 8.24 12.12 -12.42
CA ILE A 158 9.66 12.46 -12.37
C ILE A 158 9.94 13.55 -11.30
N GLY A 159 9.06 14.54 -11.19
CA GLY A 159 9.15 15.58 -10.15
C GLY A 159 9.05 15.02 -8.75
N LEU A 160 8.08 14.13 -8.49
CA LEU A 160 7.94 13.45 -7.21
C LEU A 160 9.14 12.54 -6.90
N PHE A 161 9.67 11.84 -7.89
CA PHE A 161 10.88 11.02 -7.72
C PHE A 161 12.11 11.89 -7.36
N TRP A 162 12.23 13.07 -7.98
CA TRP A 162 13.29 14.02 -7.65
C TRP A 162 13.17 14.56 -6.23
N MET A 163 11.98 14.87 -5.77
CA MET A 163 11.73 15.31 -4.39
C MET A 163 12.06 14.24 -3.35
N GLN A 164 11.90 12.95 -3.69
CA GLN A 164 12.21 11.83 -2.78
C GLN A 164 13.71 11.46 -2.72
N LYS A 165 14.56 12.08 -3.54
CA LYS A 165 15.98 11.75 -3.61
C LYS A 165 16.72 11.88 -2.27
N ASP A 166 16.37 12.88 -1.48
CA ASP A 166 17.01 13.13 -0.19
C ASP A 166 16.51 12.13 0.88
N HIS A 167 15.24 11.77 0.86
CA HIS A 167 14.70 10.68 1.69
C HIS A 167 15.38 9.33 1.36
N TYR A 168 15.60 9.03 0.07
CA TYR A 168 16.29 7.81 -0.32
C TYR A 168 17.73 7.75 0.22
N LYS A 169 18.47 8.86 0.18
CA LYS A 169 19.80 8.96 0.79
C LYS A 169 19.74 8.79 2.31
N ALA A 170 18.73 9.36 2.96
CA ALA A 170 18.52 9.21 4.38
C ALA A 170 18.30 7.74 4.76
N TYR A 171 17.49 7.00 4.01
CA TYR A 171 17.32 5.55 4.21
C TYR A 171 18.59 4.74 4.03
N GLN A 172 19.45 5.08 3.05
CA GLN A 172 20.74 4.41 2.90
C GLN A 172 21.67 4.64 4.10
N GLN A 173 21.69 5.86 4.63
CA GLN A 173 22.48 6.19 5.81
C GLN A 173 21.88 5.55 7.08
N TRP A 174 20.56 5.45 7.18
CA TRP A 174 19.89 4.70 8.25
C TRP A 174 20.36 3.26 8.33
N ASN A 175 20.44 2.55 7.21
CA ASN A 175 20.95 1.18 7.17
C ASN A 175 22.39 1.07 7.67
N LYS A 176 23.24 2.07 7.39
CA LYS A 176 24.62 2.12 7.94
C LYS A 176 24.61 2.32 9.44
N ALA A 177 23.80 3.24 9.94
CA ALA A 177 23.66 3.49 11.37
C ALA A 177 23.17 2.24 12.10
N GLN A 178 22.24 1.50 11.53
CA GLN A 178 21.74 0.25 12.08
C GLN A 178 22.80 -0.86 12.11
N MET A 179 23.69 -0.91 11.11
CA MET A 179 24.87 -1.79 11.17
C MET A 179 25.80 -1.45 12.34
N PHE A 180 26.08 -0.18 12.59
CA PHE A 180 26.91 0.23 13.74
C PHE A 180 26.22 -0.11 15.06
N TYR A 181 24.92 0.12 15.17
CA TYR A 181 24.13 -0.22 16.34
C TYR A 181 24.17 -1.73 16.64
N ASN A 182 23.98 -2.58 15.62
CA ASN A 182 24.02 -4.03 15.77
C ASN A 182 25.42 -4.54 16.18
N ASN A 183 26.47 -3.83 15.78
CA ASN A 183 27.87 -4.12 16.17
C ASN A 183 28.24 -3.47 17.52
N LYS A 184 27.27 -2.92 18.26
CA LYS A 184 27.47 -2.26 19.57
C LYS A 184 28.35 -1.01 19.52
N ALA A 185 28.61 -0.44 18.36
CA ALA A 185 29.35 0.80 18.15
C ALA A 185 28.37 2.00 18.27
N TYR A 186 27.86 2.24 19.49
CA TYR A 186 26.75 3.17 19.73
C TYR A 186 27.10 4.63 19.42
N GLU A 187 28.33 5.08 19.69
CA GLU A 187 28.79 6.42 19.38
C GLU A 187 28.79 6.69 17.88
N ALA A 188 29.35 5.75 17.09
CA ALA A 188 29.35 5.85 15.63
C ALA A 188 27.92 5.74 15.04
N ALA A 189 27.04 4.99 15.67
CA ALA A 189 25.63 4.92 15.26
C ALA A 189 24.92 6.27 15.51
N LEU A 190 25.16 6.91 16.66
CA LEU A 190 24.57 8.18 17.03
C LEU A 190 25.00 9.30 16.07
N GLU A 191 26.28 9.37 15.74
CA GLU A 191 26.85 10.36 14.81
C GLU A 191 26.19 10.30 13.41
N VAL A 192 25.77 9.09 12.98
CA VAL A 192 25.05 8.91 11.71
C VAL A 192 23.55 9.17 11.84
N TYR A 193 22.92 8.86 13.01
CA TYR A 193 21.49 9.08 13.21
C TYR A 193 21.13 10.56 13.40
N GLU A 194 21.95 11.33 14.09
CA GLU A 194 21.65 12.71 14.49
C GLU A 194 21.31 13.62 13.28
N PRO A 195 22.08 13.61 12.16
CA PRO A 195 21.74 14.40 10.98
C PRO A 195 20.55 13.87 10.18
N LEU A 196 20.12 12.62 10.42
CA LEU A 196 19.01 12.00 9.68
C LEU A 196 17.65 12.31 10.30
N TYR A 197 17.59 12.61 11.60
CA TYR A 197 16.35 12.81 12.34
C TYR A 197 15.39 13.84 11.70
N PRO A 198 15.86 14.99 11.18
CA PRO A 198 14.98 15.96 10.52
C PRO A 198 14.56 15.56 9.09
N LEU A 199 15.15 14.48 8.51
CA LEU A 199 14.90 14.04 7.13
C LEU A 199 14.01 12.79 7.05
N LEU A 200 13.77 12.14 8.18
CA LEU A 200 12.94 10.94 8.34
C LEU A 200 11.62 11.27 9.00
#